data_c295790954be232bcaa127dbbaa2d3c1
#
_entry.id   c295790954be232bcaa127dbbaa2d3c1
#
_cell.length_a   1.000
_cell.length_b   1.000
_cell.length_c   1.000
_cell.angle_alpha   90.00
_cell.angle_beta   90.00
_cell.angle_gamma   90.00
#
_symmetry.space_group_name_H-M   'P 1'
#
loop_
_entity.id
_entity.type
_entity.pdbx_description
1 polymer ?
#
loop_
_entity_poly.entity_id
_entity_poly.type
_entity_poly.pdbx_seq_one_letter_code
_entity_poly.pdbx_strand_id
1 'polypeptide(L)'
;KINGNSADYLVKGHTDSQGPDNYNLGLSDRRAKAVRAYLMQQGVLGSRLKAKGYGESQPIASNDSKQGRAKNRRVELQVLESIDCIPPGPKDSVDENGCAVD
;
A
#
# COMPACT_ATOMS: atom_id res chain seq x y z
N LYS A 1 8.75 11.07 -14.34
CA LYS A 1 9.80 10.16 -14.77
C LYS A 1 10.96 10.08 -13.77
N ILE A 2 11.53 8.92 -13.64
CA ILE A 2 12.63 8.67 -12.72
C ILE A 2 13.93 8.96 -13.42
N ASN A 3 14.54 10.03 -13.19
CA ASN A 3 15.70 10.49 -13.94
C ASN A 3 17.02 9.96 -13.38
N GLY A 4 17.18 8.65 -13.30
CA GLY A 4 18.36 8.08 -12.70
C GLY A 4 18.36 8.20 -11.19
N ASN A 5 17.31 8.66 -10.64
CA ASN A 5 17.08 8.71 -9.22
C ASN A 5 16.99 7.32 -8.64
N SER A 6 17.39 7.14 -7.42
CA SER A 6 17.27 5.84 -6.75
C SER A 6 15.97 5.69 -5.96
N ALA A 7 15.02 6.59 -6.15
CA ALA A 7 13.75 6.52 -5.44
C ALA A 7 12.98 5.26 -5.83
N ASP A 8 12.39 4.62 -4.84
CA ASP A 8 11.49 3.51 -5.02
C ASP A 8 10.05 3.97 -4.82
N TYR A 9 9.12 3.12 -5.19
CA TYR A 9 7.69 3.41 -5.02
C TYR A 9 7.04 2.30 -4.23
N LEU A 10 6.14 2.68 -3.33
CA LEU A 10 5.32 1.75 -2.59
C LEU A 10 3.89 1.85 -3.09
N VAL A 11 3.35 0.74 -3.58
CA VAL A 11 1.95 0.64 -3.96
C VAL A 11 1.18 0.16 -2.74
N LYS A 12 0.30 1.00 -2.21
CA LYS A 12 -0.43 0.75 -0.97
C LYS A 12 -1.89 0.45 -1.29
N GLY A 13 -2.34 -0.74 -0.93
CA GLY A 13 -3.74 -1.11 -1.12
C GLY A 13 -4.54 -0.87 0.15
N HIS A 14 -5.77 -0.38 -0.01
CA HIS A 14 -6.65 -0.08 1.10
C HIS A 14 -8.05 -0.61 0.85
N THR A 15 -8.76 -0.89 1.94
CA THR A 15 -10.17 -1.30 1.90
C THR A 15 -10.99 -0.40 2.82
N ASP A 16 -12.31 -0.54 2.75
CA ASP A 16 -13.18 -0.01 3.80
C ASP A 16 -13.20 -1.00 4.97
N SER A 17 -14.03 -0.73 5.97
CA SER A 17 -14.06 -1.53 7.19
C SER A 17 -15.08 -2.68 7.14
N GLN A 18 -15.68 -2.95 6.01
CA GLN A 18 -16.65 -4.04 5.90
C GLN A 18 -15.97 -5.38 5.67
N GLY A 19 -16.43 -6.38 6.40
CA GLY A 19 -15.89 -7.73 6.31
C GLY A 19 -14.76 -7.98 7.30
N PRO A 20 -14.30 -9.21 7.39
CA PRO A 20 -13.25 -9.58 8.33
C PRO A 20 -11.94 -8.86 8.05
N ASP A 21 -11.26 -8.43 9.11
CA ASP A 21 -10.02 -7.68 9.03
C ASP A 21 -8.94 -8.43 8.24
N ASN A 22 -8.77 -9.71 8.52
CA ASN A 22 -7.77 -10.52 7.81
C ASN A 22 -8.09 -10.66 6.32
N TYR A 23 -9.37 -10.79 5.99
CA TYR A 23 -9.78 -10.85 4.58
C TYR A 23 -9.44 -9.54 3.87
N ASN A 24 -9.75 -8.41 4.51
CA ASN A 24 -9.48 -7.09 3.93
C ASN A 24 -7.98 -6.85 3.76
N LEU A 25 -7.18 -7.31 4.70
CA LEU A 25 -5.74 -7.19 4.58
C LEU A 25 -5.24 -7.96 3.36
N GLY A 26 -5.67 -9.20 3.18
CA GLY A 26 -5.30 -10.01 2.02
C GLY A 26 -5.80 -9.42 0.71
N LEU A 27 -7.04 -8.92 0.70
CA LEU A 27 -7.63 -8.32 -0.49
C LEU A 27 -6.83 -7.09 -0.92
N SER A 28 -6.49 -6.22 0.03
CA SER A 28 -5.73 -5.01 -0.27
C SER A 28 -4.33 -5.34 -0.78
N ASP A 29 -3.72 -6.40 -0.25
CA ASP A 29 -2.41 -6.85 -0.70
C ASP A 29 -2.47 -7.33 -2.14
N ARG A 30 -3.48 -8.12 -2.48
CA ARG A 30 -3.65 -8.61 -3.86
C ARG A 30 -3.89 -7.45 -4.82
N ARG A 31 -4.68 -6.45 -4.41
CA ARG A 31 -4.92 -5.27 -5.26
C ARG A 31 -3.65 -4.47 -5.47
N ALA A 32 -2.86 -4.29 -4.43
CA ALA A 32 -1.59 -3.57 -4.55
C ALA A 32 -0.65 -4.30 -5.51
N LYS A 33 -0.58 -5.62 -5.41
CA LYS A 33 0.27 -6.43 -6.29
C LYS A 33 -0.21 -6.40 -7.73
N ALA A 34 -1.52 -6.34 -7.96
CA ALA A 34 -2.06 -6.23 -9.32
C ALA A 34 -1.69 -4.88 -9.95
N VAL A 35 -1.75 -3.81 -9.18
CA VAL A 35 -1.35 -2.49 -9.67
C VAL A 35 0.16 -2.47 -9.95
N ARG A 36 0.95 -3.09 -9.07
CA ARG A 36 2.40 -3.21 -9.30
C ARG A 36 2.68 -3.90 -10.63
N ALA A 37 1.99 -5.01 -10.90
CA ALA A 37 2.17 -5.74 -12.14
C ALA A 37 1.80 -4.89 -13.35
N TYR A 38 0.73 -4.12 -13.24
CA TYR A 38 0.33 -3.19 -14.31
C TYR A 38 1.43 -2.16 -14.58
N LEU A 39 1.98 -1.57 -13.53
CA LEU A 39 3.04 -0.57 -13.67
C LEU A 39 4.28 -1.16 -14.32
N MET A 40 4.60 -2.41 -14.01
CA MET A 40 5.72 -3.10 -14.65
C MET A 40 5.47 -3.27 -16.15
N GLN A 41 4.23 -3.56 -16.54
CA GLN A 41 3.87 -3.64 -17.96
C GLN A 41 4.01 -2.28 -18.65
N GLN A 42 3.88 -1.20 -17.91
CA GLN A 42 4.04 0.16 -18.45
C GLN A 42 5.49 0.63 -18.44
N GLY A 43 6.42 -0.23 -18.10
CA GLY A 43 7.84 0.06 -18.20
C GLY A 43 8.53 0.45 -16.90
N VAL A 44 7.85 0.39 -15.78
CA VAL A 44 8.48 0.68 -14.48
C VAL A 44 9.21 -0.57 -14.01
N LEU A 45 10.46 -0.40 -13.57
CA LEU A 45 11.28 -1.53 -13.12
C LEU A 45 10.68 -2.13 -11.84
N GLY A 46 10.52 -3.45 -11.84
CA GLY A 46 9.97 -4.14 -10.69
C GLY A 46 10.82 -3.98 -9.43
N SER A 47 12.14 -3.84 -9.60
CA SER A 47 13.04 -3.63 -8.48
C SER A 47 12.80 -2.29 -7.77
N ARG A 48 12.10 -1.36 -8.40
CA ARG A 48 11.75 -0.07 -7.81
C ARG A 48 10.33 -0.02 -7.27
N LEU A 49 9.60 -1.11 -7.38
CA LEU A 49 8.21 -1.17 -6.96
C LEU A 49 8.05 -2.15 -5.82
N LYS A 50 7.46 -1.69 -4.75
CA LYS A 50 7.04 -2.53 -3.65
C LYS A 50 5.53 -2.47 -3.54
N ALA A 51 4.89 -3.53 -3.12
CA ALA A 51 3.43 -3.57 -2.98
C ALA A 51 3.06 -4.11 -1.62
N LYS A 52 2.12 -3.46 -0.96
CA LYS A 52 1.72 -3.86 0.38
C LYS A 52 0.26 -3.49 0.62
N GLY A 53 -0.46 -4.38 1.26
CA GLY A 53 -1.83 -4.13 1.68
C GLY A 53 -1.88 -3.64 3.11
N TYR A 54 -2.69 -2.63 3.34
CA TYR A 54 -2.91 -2.05 4.67
C TYR A 54 -4.32 -2.32 5.18
N GLY A 55 -5.15 -2.98 4.36
CA GLY A 55 -6.51 -3.30 4.74
C GLY A 55 -7.31 -2.06 5.10
N GLU A 56 -8.03 -2.13 6.21
CA GLU A 56 -8.88 -1.03 6.66
C GLU A 56 -8.19 -0.08 7.64
N SER A 57 -6.89 -0.25 7.88
CA SER A 57 -6.17 0.43 8.96
C SER A 57 -5.90 1.91 8.71
N GLN A 58 -6.02 2.38 7.47
CA GLN A 58 -5.67 3.77 7.13
C GLN A 58 -6.81 4.44 6.35
N PRO A 59 -7.95 4.68 6.98
CA PRO A 59 -9.07 5.32 6.29
C PRO A 59 -8.80 6.80 6.02
N ILE A 60 -9.34 7.29 4.90
CA ILE A 60 -9.28 8.73 4.57
C ILE A 60 -10.67 9.38 4.66
N ALA A 61 -11.71 8.58 4.93
CA ALA A 61 -13.08 9.06 5.02
C ALA A 61 -13.83 8.17 6.00
N SER A 62 -15.04 8.58 6.34
CA SER A 62 -15.88 7.83 7.27
C SER A 62 -16.29 6.49 6.67
N ASN A 63 -16.17 5.42 7.44
CA ASN A 63 -16.70 4.11 7.06
C ASN A 63 -18.20 3.99 7.36
N ASP A 64 -18.79 5.01 7.98
CA ASP A 64 -20.22 5.01 8.30
C ASP A 64 -21.10 5.37 7.12
N SER A 65 -20.53 5.97 6.08
CA SER A 65 -21.29 6.35 4.90
C SER A 65 -20.83 5.54 3.69
N LYS A 66 -21.74 5.36 2.76
CA LYS A 66 -21.42 4.68 1.51
C LYS A 66 -20.36 5.43 0.73
N GLN A 67 -20.45 6.75 0.68
CA GLN A 67 -19.48 7.59 -0.02
C GLN A 67 -18.10 7.50 0.63
N GLY A 68 -18.05 7.50 1.96
CA GLY A 68 -16.81 7.41 2.70
C GLY A 68 -16.13 6.05 2.48
N ARG A 69 -16.92 4.98 2.51
CA ARG A 69 -16.36 3.65 2.25
C ARG A 69 -15.79 3.55 0.84
N ALA A 70 -16.47 4.14 -0.14
CA ALA A 70 -15.97 4.15 -1.52
C ALA A 70 -14.61 4.85 -1.61
N LYS A 71 -14.42 5.93 -0.87
CA LYS A 71 -13.13 6.63 -0.85
C LYS A 71 -12.03 5.82 -0.19
N ASN A 72 -12.39 5.00 0.78
CA ASN A 72 -11.42 4.15 1.48
C ASN A 72 -10.95 2.98 0.63
N ARG A 73 -11.74 2.52 -0.32
CA ARG A 73 -11.35 1.46 -1.25
C ARG A 73 -10.49 2.05 -2.36
N ARG A 74 -9.19 2.09 -2.12
CA ARG A 74 -8.29 2.78 -3.04
C ARG A 74 -6.92 2.12 -3.07
N VAL A 75 -6.12 2.51 -4.07
CA VAL A 75 -4.70 2.19 -4.13
C VAL A 75 -3.95 3.53 -4.21
N GLU A 76 -2.92 3.66 -3.40
CA GLU A 76 -2.07 4.85 -3.36
C GLU A 76 -0.67 4.51 -3.80
N LEU A 77 0.02 5.47 -4.38
CA LEU A 77 1.43 5.33 -4.72
C LEU A 77 2.23 6.31 -3.87
N GLN A 78 3.19 5.78 -3.12
CA GLN A 78 4.04 6.58 -2.26
C GLN A 78 5.48 6.50 -2.74
N VAL A 79 6.13 7.65 -2.88
CA VAL A 79 7.56 7.69 -3.22
C VAL A 79 8.37 7.41 -1.95
N LEU A 80 9.33 6.48 -2.07
CA LEU A 80 10.25 6.14 -0.98
C LEU A 80 11.62 6.67 -1.31
N GLU A 81 12.12 7.56 -0.49
CA GLU A 81 13.50 8.03 -0.59
C GLU A 81 14.45 6.95 -0.04
N SER A 82 15.74 7.12 -0.28
CA SER A 82 16.71 6.11 0.13
C SER A 82 16.75 5.87 1.64
N ILE A 83 16.34 6.86 2.43
CA ILE A 83 16.29 6.73 3.89
C ILE A 83 14.95 6.25 4.41
N ASP A 84 13.95 6.15 3.54
CA ASP A 84 12.61 5.75 3.95
C ASP A 84 12.50 4.24 4.00
N CYS A 85 11.64 3.77 4.84
CA CYS A 85 11.29 2.36 4.92
C CYS A 85 9.81 2.18 4.63
N ILE A 86 9.40 0.93 4.46
CA ILE A 86 8.01 0.61 4.24
C ILE A 86 7.25 0.77 5.55
N PRO A 87 6.20 1.60 5.61
CA PRO A 87 5.40 1.73 6.82
C PRO A 87 4.77 0.39 7.19
N PRO A 88 4.69 0.07 8.49
CA PRO A 88 4.13 -1.21 8.90
C PRO A 88 2.63 -1.27 8.67
N GLY A 89 2.14 -2.44 8.31
CA GLY A 89 0.72 -2.73 8.27
C GLY A 89 0.20 -3.06 9.66
N PRO A 90 -1.12 -3.31 9.78
CA PRO A 90 -1.75 -3.48 11.10
C PRO A 90 -1.28 -4.69 11.89
N LYS A 91 -0.73 -5.68 11.21
CA LYS A 91 -0.28 -6.91 11.87
C LYS A 91 1.23 -7.10 11.79
N ASP A 92 1.95 -6.09 11.36
CA ASP A 92 3.38 -6.18 11.17
C ASP A 92 4.13 -5.81 12.44
N SER A 93 5.28 -6.45 12.62
CA SER A 93 6.25 -6.01 13.63
C SER A 93 7.06 -4.86 13.07
N VAL A 94 7.63 -4.07 13.96
CA VAL A 94 8.47 -2.94 13.56
C VAL A 94 9.84 -3.09 14.19
N ASP A 95 10.83 -2.53 13.53
CA ASP A 95 12.17 -2.46 14.07
C ASP A 95 12.32 -1.21 14.97
N GLU A 96 13.54 -0.94 15.40
CA GLU A 96 13.80 0.19 16.32
C GLU A 96 13.49 1.54 15.68
N ASN A 97 13.42 1.62 14.36
CA ASN A 97 13.13 2.85 13.62
C ASN A 97 11.65 2.96 13.24
N GLY A 98 10.82 2.01 13.65
CA GLY A 98 9.42 2.02 13.29
C GLY A 98 9.13 1.50 11.90
N CYS A 99 10.07 0.81 11.28
CA CYS A 99 9.92 0.26 9.94
C CYS A 99 9.38 -1.15 9.98
N ALA A 100 8.61 -1.53 8.95
CA ALA A 100 8.10 -2.89 8.86
C ALA A 100 9.25 -3.89 8.81
N VAL A 101 9.10 -4.98 9.53
CA VAL A 101 10.08 -6.08 9.56
C VAL A 101 9.44 -7.29 8.88
N ASP A 102 10.16 -7.90 7.95
CA ASP A 102 9.67 -9.09 7.27
C ASP A 102 9.84 -10.34 8.12
#